data_d85bf3c396eb00332ba82adaf5da2219
#
_entry.id   d85bf3c396eb00332ba82adaf5da2219
#
_cell.length_a   1.000
_cell.length_b   1.000
_cell.length_c   1.000
_cell.angle_alpha   90.00
_cell.angle_beta   90.00
_cell.angle_gamma   90.00
#
_symmetry.space_group_name_H-M   'P 1'
#
loop_
_entity.id
_entity.type
_entity.pdbx_description
1 polymer ?
#
loop_
_entity_poly.entity_id
_entity_poly.type
_entity_poly.pdbx_seq_one_letter_code
_entity_poly.pdbx_strand_id
1 'polypeptide(L)'
;MEPITLAALATFIAPFFQEAGKTLAVESVKLALEKRQDIKDKFVSLFKPEEIITLGLNQEQSPEEVKALVKANPEVAEEVTKRIEANPDLLDELAKILSKQEGRTIHTHNYIEHIDTAHFN
;
A
#
# COMPACT_ATOMS: atom_id res chain seq x y z
N MET A 1 21.12 -2.61 3.47
CA MET A 1 20.02 -3.27 2.78
C MET A 1 19.24 -2.26 1.95
N GLU A 2 18.88 -2.67 0.76
CA GLU A 2 18.10 -1.80 -0.11
C GLU A 2 16.70 -1.57 0.43
N PRO A 3 16.29 -0.33 0.52
CA PRO A 3 14.91 -0.06 0.93
C PRO A 3 13.94 -0.44 -0.18
N ILE A 4 12.66 -0.45 0.19
CA ILE A 4 11.61 -0.71 -0.78
C ILE A 4 11.61 0.42 -1.81
N THR A 5 11.46 0.07 -3.08
CA THR A 5 11.35 1.10 -4.12
C THR A 5 10.00 1.79 -4.00
N LEU A 6 9.95 3.06 -4.39
CA LEU A 6 8.72 3.83 -4.30
C LEU A 6 7.59 3.21 -5.10
N ALA A 7 7.91 2.76 -6.31
CA ALA A 7 6.89 2.17 -7.17
C ALA A 7 6.32 0.90 -6.56
N ALA A 8 7.18 0.06 -5.99
CA ALA A 8 6.73 -1.19 -5.39
C ALA A 8 5.88 -0.92 -4.15
N LEU A 9 6.32 0.01 -3.31
CA LEU A 9 5.55 0.36 -2.12
C LEU A 9 4.20 0.93 -2.50
N ALA A 10 4.17 1.83 -3.46
CA ALA A 10 2.91 2.43 -3.92
C ALA A 10 1.97 1.36 -4.45
N THR A 11 2.50 0.39 -5.19
CA THR A 11 1.68 -0.69 -5.70
C THR A 11 1.07 -1.51 -4.58
N PHE A 12 1.87 -1.77 -3.54
CA PHE A 12 1.40 -2.60 -2.43
C PHE A 12 0.32 -1.89 -1.61
N ILE A 13 0.46 -0.59 -1.38
CA ILE A 13 -0.48 0.11 -0.51
C ILE A 13 -1.63 0.79 -1.26
N ALA A 14 -1.54 0.93 -2.57
CA ALA A 14 -2.63 1.56 -3.33
C ALA A 14 -3.99 0.93 -3.08
N PRO A 15 -4.12 -0.39 -2.96
CA PRO A 15 -5.43 -1.00 -2.72
C PRO A 15 -6.09 -0.58 -1.40
N PHE A 16 -5.32 0.02 -0.48
CA PHE A 16 -5.90 0.50 0.78
C PHE A 16 -6.64 1.82 0.60
N PHE A 17 -6.49 2.46 -0.55
CA PHE A 17 -7.08 3.77 -0.80
C PHE A 17 -7.98 3.71 -2.01
N GLN A 18 -9.11 4.40 -1.92
CA GLN A 18 -10.09 4.40 -3.00
C GLN A 18 -10.57 5.79 -3.30
N GLU A 19 -10.86 6.03 -4.55
CA GLU A 19 -11.45 7.28 -5.02
C GLU A 19 -12.67 6.91 -5.85
N ALA A 20 -13.83 7.42 -5.45
CA ALA A 20 -15.07 7.11 -6.14
C ALA A 20 -15.32 5.61 -6.26
N GLY A 21 -14.92 4.86 -5.22
CA GLY A 21 -15.15 3.42 -5.20
C GLY A 21 -14.15 2.60 -6.00
N LYS A 22 -13.15 3.25 -6.57
CA LYS A 22 -12.12 2.58 -7.35
C LYS A 22 -10.78 2.67 -6.63
N THR A 23 -9.98 1.61 -6.80
CA THR A 23 -8.62 1.65 -6.26
C THR A 23 -7.87 2.83 -6.85
N LEU A 24 -7.20 3.58 -5.99
CA LEU A 24 -6.46 4.74 -6.43
C LEU A 24 -5.28 4.32 -7.30
N ALA A 25 -4.94 5.13 -8.28
CA ALA A 25 -3.83 4.83 -9.18
C ALA A 25 -2.52 4.79 -8.42
N VAL A 26 -1.65 3.87 -8.80
CA VAL A 26 -0.33 3.72 -8.18
C VAL A 26 0.48 5.01 -8.30
N GLU A 27 0.37 5.70 -9.44
CA GLU A 27 1.13 6.94 -9.65
C GLU A 27 0.77 8.01 -8.63
N SER A 28 -0.50 8.11 -8.28
CA SER A 28 -0.93 9.10 -7.29
C SER A 28 -0.33 8.80 -5.93
N VAL A 29 -0.34 7.54 -5.54
CA VAL A 29 0.22 7.13 -4.25
C VAL A 29 1.73 7.37 -4.25
N LYS A 30 2.38 7.04 -5.36
CA LYS A 30 3.82 7.25 -5.49
C LYS A 30 4.20 8.71 -5.31
N LEU A 31 3.44 9.61 -5.94
CA LEU A 31 3.69 11.04 -5.83
C LEU A 31 3.54 11.53 -4.39
N ALA A 32 2.52 11.05 -3.70
CA ALA A 32 2.30 11.43 -2.32
C ALA A 32 3.46 10.98 -1.44
N LEU A 33 3.94 9.77 -1.65
CA LEU A 33 5.06 9.25 -0.87
C LEU A 33 6.35 9.99 -1.16
N GLU A 34 6.53 10.45 -2.40
CA GLU A 34 7.70 11.25 -2.74
C GLU A 34 7.73 12.56 -1.97
N LYS A 35 6.56 13.14 -1.73
CA LYS A 35 6.46 14.41 -1.02
C LYS A 35 6.62 14.26 0.49
N ARG A 36 6.35 13.09 1.02
CA ARG A 36 6.39 12.86 2.45
C ARG A 36 7.26 11.65 2.77
N GLN A 37 8.55 11.90 2.78
CA GLN A 37 9.53 10.84 3.07
C GLN A 37 9.33 10.24 4.46
N ASP A 38 8.88 11.05 5.42
CA ASP A 38 8.64 10.54 6.76
C ASP A 38 7.55 9.47 6.75
N ILE A 39 6.50 9.67 5.97
CA ILE A 39 5.43 8.68 5.87
C ILE A 39 5.92 7.45 5.11
N LYS A 40 6.67 7.67 4.04
CA LYS A 40 7.25 6.56 3.29
C LYS A 40 8.09 5.68 4.21
N ASP A 41 8.95 6.30 5.01
CA ASP A 41 9.82 5.55 5.90
C ASP A 41 9.04 4.76 6.93
N LYS A 42 7.93 5.30 7.40
CA LYS A 42 7.09 4.58 8.35
C LYS A 42 6.47 3.35 7.73
N PHE A 43 6.02 3.46 6.48
CA PHE A 43 5.48 2.29 5.78
C PHE A 43 6.56 1.24 5.56
N VAL A 44 7.75 1.68 5.14
CA VAL A 44 8.85 0.75 4.90
C VAL A 44 9.19 -0.02 6.17
N SER A 45 9.13 0.65 7.32
CA SER A 45 9.47 0.02 8.59
C SER A 45 8.52 -1.11 8.98
N LEU A 46 7.36 -1.20 8.34
CA LEU A 46 6.41 -2.27 8.63
C LEU A 46 6.77 -3.58 7.91
N PHE A 47 7.74 -3.54 7.03
CA PHE A 47 8.15 -4.71 6.27
C PHE A 47 9.43 -5.30 6.88
N LYS A 48 9.45 -6.62 7.02
CA LYS A 48 10.66 -7.32 7.43
C LYS A 48 11.56 -7.53 6.21
N PRO A 49 12.90 -7.61 6.41
CA PRO A 49 13.80 -7.80 5.28
C PRO A 49 13.45 -8.99 4.40
N GLU A 50 13.10 -10.11 4.99
CA GLU A 50 12.75 -11.30 4.20
C GLU A 50 11.47 -11.09 3.42
N GLU A 51 10.55 -10.28 3.93
CA GLU A 51 9.31 -9.99 3.23
C GLU A 51 9.57 -9.10 2.01
N ILE A 52 10.46 -8.16 2.17
CA ILE A 52 10.84 -7.28 1.06
C ILE A 52 11.41 -8.12 -0.08
N ILE A 53 12.28 -9.05 0.24
CA ILE A 53 12.91 -9.90 -0.76
C ILE A 53 11.89 -10.83 -1.39
N THR A 54 11.06 -11.46 -0.58
CA THR A 54 10.05 -12.40 -1.07
C THR A 54 9.09 -11.76 -2.04
N LEU A 55 8.68 -10.52 -1.76
CA LEU A 55 7.75 -9.81 -2.60
C LEU A 55 8.44 -8.98 -3.68
N GLY A 56 9.77 -9.03 -3.72
CA GLY A 56 10.53 -8.32 -4.75
C GLY A 56 10.41 -6.81 -4.69
N LEU A 57 10.15 -6.29 -3.49
CA LEU A 57 9.87 -4.87 -3.35
C LEU A 57 11.11 -3.99 -3.41
N ASN A 58 12.30 -4.58 -3.28
CA ASN A 58 13.55 -3.84 -3.33
C ASN A 58 14.12 -3.76 -4.75
N GLN A 59 13.36 -4.17 -5.73
CA GLN A 59 13.79 -4.13 -7.13
C GLN A 59 12.83 -3.27 -7.92
N GLU A 60 13.32 -2.77 -9.05
CA GLU A 60 12.46 -2.03 -9.96
C GLU A 60 11.59 -3.01 -10.72
N GLN A 61 10.31 -2.97 -10.42
CA GLN A 61 9.35 -3.86 -11.04
C GLN A 61 8.10 -3.07 -11.41
N SER A 62 7.43 -3.55 -12.45
CA SER A 62 6.15 -2.96 -12.85
C SER A 62 5.10 -3.30 -11.79
N PRO A 63 4.01 -2.53 -11.73
CA PRO A 63 2.91 -2.87 -10.81
C PRO A 63 2.39 -4.28 -11.01
N GLU A 64 2.35 -4.75 -12.25
CA GLU A 64 1.87 -6.10 -12.54
C GLU A 64 2.79 -7.15 -11.93
N GLU A 65 4.10 -6.90 -11.98
CA GLU A 65 5.06 -7.84 -11.41
C GLU A 65 4.94 -7.92 -9.90
N VAL A 66 4.76 -6.77 -9.25
CA VAL A 66 4.57 -6.75 -7.81
C VAL A 66 3.28 -7.48 -7.44
N LYS A 67 2.21 -7.24 -8.17
CA LYS A 67 0.94 -7.91 -7.91
C LYS A 67 1.05 -9.41 -8.08
N ALA A 68 1.82 -9.84 -9.08
CA ALA A 68 2.02 -11.27 -9.30
C ALA A 68 2.73 -11.93 -8.13
N LEU A 69 3.75 -11.27 -7.59
CA LEU A 69 4.47 -11.79 -6.45
C LEU A 69 3.64 -11.80 -5.19
N VAL A 70 2.78 -10.81 -5.03
CA VAL A 70 1.85 -10.78 -3.90
C VAL A 70 0.90 -11.96 -3.98
N LYS A 71 0.38 -12.27 -5.15
CA LYS A 71 -0.51 -13.41 -5.33
C LYS A 71 0.20 -14.73 -5.12
N ALA A 72 1.48 -14.79 -5.50
CA ALA A 72 2.26 -16.00 -5.33
C ALA A 72 2.66 -16.24 -3.88
N ASN A 73 2.62 -15.20 -3.05
CA ASN A 73 3.05 -15.29 -1.66
C ASN A 73 1.96 -14.71 -0.74
N PRO A 74 0.78 -15.32 -0.73
CA PRO A 74 -0.37 -14.76 0.00
C PRO A 74 -0.15 -14.66 1.50
N GLU A 75 0.57 -15.58 2.09
CA GLU A 75 0.80 -15.55 3.53
C GLU A 75 1.66 -14.37 3.94
N VAL A 76 2.71 -14.12 3.18
CA VAL A 76 3.59 -12.99 3.45
C VAL A 76 2.84 -11.68 3.23
N ALA A 77 2.10 -11.60 2.15
CA ALA A 77 1.33 -10.40 1.84
C ALA A 77 0.30 -10.11 2.92
N GLU A 78 -0.36 -11.15 3.42
CA GLU A 78 -1.36 -10.99 4.47
C GLU A 78 -0.74 -10.47 5.76
N GLU A 79 0.44 -10.97 6.11
CA GLU A 79 1.11 -10.51 7.32
C GLU A 79 1.43 -9.03 7.26
N VAL A 80 1.93 -8.57 6.11
CA VAL A 80 2.23 -7.15 5.94
C VAL A 80 0.94 -6.34 5.95
N THR A 81 -0.09 -6.84 5.29
CA THR A 81 -1.38 -6.17 5.26
C THR A 81 -1.92 -5.95 6.66
N LYS A 82 -1.81 -6.96 7.52
CA LYS A 82 -2.27 -6.82 8.91
C LYS A 82 -1.50 -5.74 9.66
N ARG A 83 -0.20 -5.65 9.43
CA ARG A 83 0.60 -4.63 10.10
C ARG A 83 0.21 -3.23 9.62
N ILE A 84 -0.06 -3.08 8.34
CA ILE A 84 -0.48 -1.80 7.81
C ILE A 84 -1.83 -1.41 8.41
N GLU A 85 -2.75 -2.35 8.49
CA GLU A 85 -4.06 -2.09 9.05
C GLU A 85 -4.02 -1.82 10.55
N ALA A 86 -2.99 -2.32 11.22
CA ALA A 86 -2.80 -2.04 12.63
C ALA A 86 -2.27 -0.63 12.88
N ASN A 87 -1.96 0.11 11.81
CA ASN A 87 -1.48 1.48 11.90
C ASN A 87 -2.42 2.42 11.15
N PRO A 88 -3.67 2.55 11.63
CA PRO A 88 -4.66 3.38 10.92
C PRO A 88 -4.28 4.85 10.83
N ASP A 89 -3.52 5.36 11.80
CA ASP A 89 -3.08 6.74 11.75
C ASP A 89 -2.21 7.02 10.54
N LEU A 90 -1.37 6.04 10.19
CA LEU A 90 -0.49 6.17 9.04
C LEU A 90 -1.30 6.20 7.74
N LEU A 91 -2.30 5.34 7.65
CA LEU A 91 -3.19 5.32 6.50
C LEU A 91 -3.95 6.63 6.38
N ASP A 92 -4.44 7.15 7.52
CA ASP A 92 -5.18 8.41 7.52
C ASP A 92 -4.32 9.57 7.07
N GLU A 93 -3.08 9.61 7.51
CA GLU A 93 -2.18 10.70 7.11
C GLU A 93 -1.93 10.69 5.61
N LEU A 94 -1.69 9.51 5.06
CA LEU A 94 -1.48 9.41 3.62
C LEU A 94 -2.77 9.73 2.86
N ALA A 95 -3.92 9.29 3.38
CA ALA A 95 -5.19 9.59 2.75
C ALA A 95 -5.42 11.09 2.68
N LYS A 96 -5.04 11.83 3.72
CA LYS A 96 -5.19 13.29 3.72
C LYS A 96 -4.32 13.94 2.66
N ILE A 97 -3.11 13.44 2.48
CA ILE A 97 -2.22 13.96 1.45
C ILE A 97 -2.81 13.68 0.07
N LEU A 98 -3.30 12.47 -0.13
CA LEU A 98 -3.88 12.09 -1.40
C LEU A 98 -5.12 12.93 -1.72
N SER A 99 -5.94 13.21 -0.71
CA SER A 99 -7.14 14.01 -0.90
C SER A 99 -6.81 15.44 -1.31
N LYS A 100 -5.69 15.96 -0.86
CA LYS A 100 -5.28 17.32 -1.20
C LYS A 100 -4.72 17.43 -2.60
N GLN A 101 -4.34 16.31 -3.19
CA GLN A 101 -3.86 16.31 -4.56
C GLN A 101 -5.04 16.44 -5.50
N GLU A 102 -5.07 17.51 -6.26
CA GLU A 102 -6.09 17.73 -7.30
C GLU A 102 -7.53 17.71 -6.77
N GLY A 103 -7.72 18.01 -5.49
CA GLY A 103 -9.05 18.09 -4.92
C GLY A 103 -9.81 16.79 -4.85
N ARG A 104 -9.11 15.70 -4.74
CA ARG A 104 -9.73 14.38 -4.71
C ARG A 104 -10.36 14.07 -3.36
N THR A 105 -11.33 13.18 -3.38
CA THR A 105 -11.91 12.60 -2.16
C THR A 105 -11.39 11.18 -2.05
N ILE A 106 -10.57 10.93 -1.03
CA ILE A 106 -9.91 9.65 -0.86
C ILE A 106 -10.43 8.96 0.39
N HIS A 107 -10.75 7.69 0.27
CA HIS A 107 -11.20 6.87 1.38
C HIS A 107 -10.20 5.76 1.64
N THR A 108 -9.89 5.52 2.91
CA THR A 108 -9.10 4.34 3.25
C THR A 108 -10.02 3.14 3.26
N HIS A 109 -9.47 2.02 2.86
CA HIS A 109 -10.22 0.79 2.73
C HIS A 109 -9.59 -0.28 3.62
N ASN A 110 -10.40 -0.87 4.48
CA ASN A 110 -9.91 -1.95 5.33
C ASN A 110 -10.04 -3.26 4.56
N TYR A 111 -8.92 -3.75 4.12
CA TYR A 111 -8.84 -4.94 3.29
C TYR A 111 -9.54 -6.14 3.91
N ILE A 112 -9.21 -6.43 5.15
CA ILE A 112 -9.75 -7.62 5.83
C ILE A 112 -11.24 -7.45 6.09
N GLU A 113 -11.61 -6.28 6.55
CA GLU A 113 -13.01 -5.99 6.82
C GLU A 113 -13.85 -6.09 5.57
N HIS A 114 -13.29 -5.62 4.46
CA HIS A 114 -14.00 -5.69 3.19
C HIS A 114 -14.26 -7.14 2.79
N ILE A 115 -13.27 -7.98 2.96
CA ILE A 115 -13.41 -9.40 2.63
C ILE A 115 -14.49 -10.02 3.48
N ASP A 116 -14.51 -9.71 4.75
CA ASP A 116 -15.52 -10.22 5.66
C ASP A 116 -16.90 -9.74 5.26
N THR A 117 -17.01 -8.48 4.91
CA THR A 117 -18.29 -7.92 4.51
C THR A 117 -18.83 -8.61 3.26
N ALA A 118 -17.96 -8.81 2.28
CA ALA A 118 -18.35 -9.51 1.07
C ALA A 118 -18.81 -10.93 1.40
N HIS A 119 -18.19 -11.51 2.39
CA HIS A 119 -18.51 -12.85 2.80
C HIS A 119 -19.94 -12.95 3.34
N PHE A 120 -20.37 -11.95 4.06
CA PHE A 120 -21.71 -11.95 4.64
C PHE A 120 -22.80 -11.64 3.67
N ASN A 121 -22.45 -10.99 2.63
CA ASN A 121 -23.42 -10.60 1.64
C ASN A 121 -23.63 -11.65 0.60
#